data_04918d89485466bde5e5942e0b3485bb
#
_entry.id   04918d89485466bde5e5942e0b3485bb
#
_cell.length_a   1.000
_cell.length_b   1.000
_cell.length_c   1.000
_cell.angle_alpha   90.00
_cell.angle_beta   90.00
_cell.angle_gamma   90.00
#
_symmetry.space_group_name_H-M   'P 1'
#
loop_
_entity.id
_entity.type
_entity.pdbx_description
1 polymer ?
#
loop_
_entity_poly.entity_id
_entity_poly.type
_entity_poly.pdbx_seq_one_letter_code
_entity_poly.pdbx_strand_id
1 'polypeptide(L)'
;MTLEPRLQKLIDMGESGTDILHGELKNLMLEAENDYIEVEREEREGGYSDAMLSMDRTRAEGRMDALVEVYALTYQLAFAINDRIKSKG
;
A
#
# COMPACT_ATOMS: atom_id res chain seq x y z
N MET A 1 -4.14 -19.28 11.62
CA MET A 1 -4.35 -17.97 10.99
C MET A 1 -5.57 -18.06 10.07
N THR A 2 -6.52 -17.20 10.30
CA THR A 2 -7.75 -17.20 9.51
C THR A 2 -7.70 -16.09 8.47
N LEU A 3 -7.87 -16.45 7.20
CA LEU A 3 -7.90 -15.48 6.12
C LEU A 3 -9.18 -14.65 6.20
N GLU A 4 -9.08 -13.35 5.93
CA GLU A 4 -10.28 -12.51 5.88
C GLU A 4 -11.26 -13.02 4.82
N PRO A 5 -12.58 -13.00 5.12
CA PRO A 5 -13.58 -13.48 4.16
C PRO A 5 -13.50 -12.78 2.81
N ARG A 6 -13.14 -11.51 2.80
CA ARG A 6 -12.98 -10.72 1.58
C ARG A 6 -11.88 -11.31 0.67
N LEU A 7 -10.76 -11.70 1.27
CA LEU A 7 -9.65 -12.30 0.52
C LEU A 7 -9.99 -13.72 0.05
N GLN A 8 -10.68 -14.49 0.91
CA GLN A 8 -11.12 -15.83 0.53
C GLN A 8 -12.07 -15.79 -0.68
N LYS A 9 -12.94 -14.78 -0.73
CA LYS A 9 -13.84 -14.59 -1.86
C LYS A 9 -13.06 -14.35 -3.17
N LEU A 10 -11.99 -13.56 -3.11
CA LEU A 10 -11.15 -13.31 -4.29
C LEU A 10 -10.47 -14.58 -4.78
N ILE A 11 -10.01 -15.41 -3.86
CA ILE A 11 -9.43 -16.71 -4.20
C ILE A 11 -10.48 -17.60 -4.88
N ASP A 12 -11.68 -17.65 -4.32
CA ASP A 12 -12.77 -18.46 -4.84
C ASP A 12 -13.23 -18.00 -6.23
N MET A 13 -13.05 -16.72 -6.54
CA MET A 13 -13.33 -16.15 -7.85
C MET A 13 -12.24 -16.42 -8.89
N GLY A 14 -11.15 -17.06 -8.48
CA GLY A 14 -10.07 -17.41 -9.39
C GLY A 14 -9.00 -16.34 -9.58
N GLU A 15 -8.98 -15.32 -8.69
CA GLU A 15 -7.94 -14.29 -8.74
C GLU A 15 -6.58 -14.88 -8.37
N SER A 16 -5.53 -14.44 -9.06
CA SER A 16 -4.18 -14.90 -8.74
C SER A 16 -3.67 -14.26 -7.46
N GLY A 17 -2.76 -14.96 -6.77
CA GLY A 17 -2.14 -14.43 -5.57
C GLY A 17 -1.41 -13.11 -5.81
N THR A 18 -0.78 -12.96 -6.96
CA THR A 18 -0.09 -11.72 -7.34
C THR A 18 -1.06 -10.56 -7.47
N ASP A 19 -2.20 -10.78 -8.13
CA ASP A 19 -3.22 -9.74 -8.32
C ASP A 19 -3.85 -9.35 -6.99
N ILE A 20 -4.15 -10.32 -6.14
CA ILE A 20 -4.71 -10.08 -4.81
C ILE A 20 -3.74 -9.24 -3.98
N LEU A 21 -2.47 -9.63 -3.94
CA LEU A 21 -1.46 -8.93 -3.16
C LEU A 21 -1.26 -7.50 -3.67
N HIS A 22 -1.21 -7.34 -4.99
CA HIS A 22 -1.07 -6.01 -5.60
C HIS A 22 -2.23 -5.09 -5.20
N GLY A 23 -3.46 -5.59 -5.26
CA GLY A 23 -4.65 -4.82 -4.86
C GLY A 23 -4.64 -4.45 -3.38
N GLU A 24 -4.22 -5.38 -2.52
CA GLU A 24 -4.11 -5.13 -1.08
C GLU A 24 -3.05 -4.08 -0.77
N LEU A 25 -1.90 -4.15 -1.44
CA LEU A 25 -0.83 -3.18 -1.25
C LEU A 25 -1.25 -1.79 -1.73
N LYS A 26 -2.03 -1.72 -2.81
CA LYS A 26 -2.59 -0.45 -3.28
C LYS A 26 -3.48 0.19 -2.20
N ASN A 27 -4.35 -0.61 -1.60
CA ASN A 27 -5.24 -0.13 -0.54
C ASN A 27 -4.47 0.34 0.68
N LEU A 28 -3.45 -0.41 1.10
CA LEU A 28 -2.59 -0.03 2.22
C LEU A 28 -1.82 1.25 1.93
N MET A 29 -1.34 1.40 0.70
CA MET A 29 -0.64 2.61 0.26
C MET A 29 -1.55 3.83 0.33
N LEU A 30 -2.79 3.70 -0.15
CA LEU A 30 -3.76 4.81 -0.11
C LEU A 30 -4.12 5.18 1.32
N GLU A 31 -4.29 4.20 2.22
CA GLU A 31 -4.49 4.46 3.64
C GLU A 31 -3.31 5.20 4.26
N ALA A 32 -2.09 4.78 3.93
CA ALA A 32 -0.88 5.41 4.44
C ALA A 32 -0.75 6.84 3.95
N GLU A 33 -1.11 7.11 2.69
CA GLU A 33 -1.11 8.46 2.14
C GLU A 33 -2.11 9.35 2.86
N ASN A 34 -3.32 8.84 3.12
CA ASN A 34 -4.34 9.60 3.84
C ASN A 34 -3.90 9.88 5.28
N ASP A 35 -3.32 8.91 5.96
CA ASP A 35 -2.79 9.09 7.31
C ASP A 35 -1.70 10.15 7.34
N TYR A 36 -0.81 10.12 6.36
CA TYR A 36 0.27 11.11 6.25
C TYR A 36 -0.28 12.52 6.06
N ILE A 37 -1.25 12.67 5.17
CA ILE A 37 -1.87 13.98 4.88
C ILE A 37 -2.53 14.53 6.13
N GLU A 38 -3.23 13.69 6.89
CA GLU A 38 -3.91 14.09 8.11
C GLU A 38 -2.92 14.52 9.21
N VAL A 39 -1.89 13.73 9.44
CA VAL A 39 -0.88 14.03 10.46
C VAL A 39 -0.08 15.28 10.07
N GLU A 40 0.26 15.43 8.80
CA GLU A 40 0.98 16.60 8.29
C GLU A 40 0.14 17.87 8.47
N ARG A 41 -1.18 17.78 8.25
CA ARG A 41 -2.08 18.90 8.46
C ARG A 41 -2.16 19.28 9.94
N GLU A 42 -2.26 18.30 10.83
CA GLU A 42 -2.30 18.55 12.27
C GLU A 42 -1.02 19.24 12.77
N GLU A 43 0.13 18.79 12.28
CA GLU A 43 1.41 19.40 12.62
C GLU A 43 1.47 20.84 12.13
N ARG A 44 1.05 21.10 10.91
CA ARG A 44 1.04 22.43 10.32
C ARG A 44 0.11 23.38 11.07
N GLU A 45 -1.10 22.92 11.42
CA GLU A 45 -2.07 23.70 12.16
C GLU A 45 -1.57 24.01 13.58
N GLY A 46 -0.79 23.09 14.16
CA GLY A 46 -0.15 23.29 15.46
C GLY A 46 1.10 24.15 15.45
N GLY A 47 1.51 24.65 14.28
CA GLY A 47 2.66 25.52 14.13
C GLY A 47 4.01 24.82 14.29
N TYR A 48 4.06 23.50 14.13
CA TYR A 48 5.28 22.68 14.24
C TYR A 48 5.95 22.74 15.62
N SER A 49 5.18 23.11 16.64
CA SER A 49 5.72 23.24 18.00
C SER A 49 5.62 21.97 18.84
N ASP A 50 4.87 20.98 18.39
CA ASP A 50 4.66 19.73 19.11
C ASP A 50 5.57 18.62 18.56
N ALA A 51 6.53 18.19 19.39
CA ALA A 51 7.47 17.13 19.02
C ALA A 51 6.78 15.80 18.73
N MET A 52 5.67 15.51 19.42
CA MET A 52 4.91 14.28 19.21
C MET A 52 4.29 14.23 17.80
N LEU A 53 3.73 15.36 17.34
CA LEU A 53 3.17 15.46 15.99
C LEU A 53 4.26 15.33 14.93
N SER A 54 5.44 15.86 15.19
CA SER A 54 6.58 15.75 14.29
C SER A 54 7.04 14.29 14.17
N MET A 55 7.06 13.56 15.27
CA MET A 55 7.40 12.15 15.27
C MET A 55 6.33 11.32 14.54
N ASP A 56 5.06 11.63 14.75
CA ASP A 56 3.95 10.96 14.08
C ASP A 56 4.02 11.18 12.57
N ARG A 57 4.34 12.40 12.15
CA ARG A 57 4.51 12.71 10.71
C ARG A 57 5.66 11.90 10.10
N THR A 58 6.79 11.85 10.78
CA THR A 58 7.95 11.09 10.30
C THR A 58 7.62 9.61 10.17
N ARG A 59 6.91 9.06 11.14
CA ARG A 59 6.50 7.66 11.12
C ARG A 59 5.52 7.38 9.98
N ALA A 60 4.53 8.25 9.78
CA ALA A 60 3.55 8.12 8.71
C ALA A 60 4.22 8.23 7.33
N GLU A 61 5.19 9.13 7.19
CA GLU A 61 5.97 9.29 5.96
C GLU A 61 6.77 8.04 5.64
N GLY A 62 7.45 7.46 6.64
CA GLY A 62 8.21 6.23 6.48
C GLY A 62 7.33 5.06 6.07
N ARG A 63 6.14 4.94 6.68
CA ARG A 63 5.18 3.89 6.32
C ARG A 63 4.69 4.06 4.88
N MET A 64 4.35 5.29 4.50
CA MET A 64 3.90 5.61 3.15
C MET A 64 4.99 5.29 2.12
N ASP A 65 6.22 5.73 2.37
CA ASP A 65 7.34 5.50 1.46
C ASP A 65 7.61 4.00 1.27
N ALA A 66 7.59 3.23 2.36
CA ALA A 66 7.80 1.79 2.30
C ALA A 66 6.71 1.10 1.47
N LEU A 67 5.45 1.48 1.66
CA LEU A 67 4.34 0.89 0.92
C LEU A 67 4.36 1.26 -0.55
N VAL A 68 4.73 2.50 -0.88
CA VAL A 68 4.89 2.93 -2.28
C VAL A 68 5.98 2.09 -2.95
N GLU A 69 7.08 1.86 -2.28
CA GLU A 69 8.20 1.08 -2.81
C GLU A 69 7.79 -0.38 -3.08
N VAL A 70 7.11 -1.01 -2.11
CA VAL A 70 6.65 -2.39 -2.27
C VAL A 70 5.57 -2.48 -3.35
N TYR A 71 4.65 -1.53 -3.40
CA TYR A 71 3.62 -1.49 -4.44
C TYR A 71 4.25 -1.40 -5.83
N ALA A 72 5.27 -0.55 -5.99
CA ALA A 72 5.97 -0.41 -7.27
C ALA A 72 6.61 -1.73 -7.69
N LEU A 73 7.18 -2.48 -6.74
CA LEU A 73 7.77 -3.78 -7.02
C LEU A 73 6.72 -4.78 -7.50
N THR A 74 5.56 -4.86 -6.83
CA THR A 74 4.50 -5.77 -7.24
C THR A 74 3.94 -5.42 -8.60
N TYR A 75 3.88 -4.13 -8.94
CA TYR A 75 3.46 -3.67 -10.25
C TYR A 75 4.42 -4.15 -11.34
N GLN A 76 5.72 -4.00 -11.11
CA GLN A 76 6.75 -4.47 -12.03
C GLN A 76 6.68 -5.98 -12.25
N LEU A 77 6.47 -6.73 -11.16
CA LEU A 77 6.34 -8.19 -11.24
C LEU A 77 5.10 -8.61 -12.02
N ALA A 78 3.98 -7.96 -11.79
CA ALA A 78 2.76 -8.25 -12.53
C ALA A 78 2.93 -8.00 -14.02
N PHE A 79 3.62 -6.92 -14.37
CA PHE A 79 3.90 -6.58 -15.76
C PHE A 79 4.81 -7.63 -16.42
N ALA A 80 5.87 -8.03 -15.74
CA ALA A 80 6.80 -9.03 -16.24
C ALA A 80 6.13 -10.39 -16.46
N ILE A 81 5.26 -10.79 -15.54
CA ILE A 81 4.51 -12.04 -15.63
C ILE A 81 3.57 -12.00 -16.84
N ASN A 82 2.85 -10.90 -17.02
CA ASN A 82 1.95 -10.73 -18.16
C ASN A 82 2.69 -10.78 -19.49
N ASP A 83 3.84 -10.11 -19.59
CA ASP A 83 4.66 -10.15 -20.79
C ASP A 83 5.13 -11.56 -21.10
N ARG A 84 5.53 -12.31 -20.09
CA ARG A 84 5.95 -13.70 -20.24
C ARG A 84 4.82 -14.58 -20.78
N ILE A 85 3.61 -14.39 -20.24
CA ILE A 85 2.43 -15.14 -20.69
C ILE A 85 2.11 -14.81 -22.14
N LYS A 86 2.15 -13.52 -22.51
CA LYS A 86 1.89 -13.08 -23.88
C LYS A 86 2.93 -13.61 -24.85
N SER A 87 4.20 -13.65 -24.45
CA SER A 87 5.29 -14.15 -25.29
C SER A 87 5.17 -15.64 -25.60
N LYS A 88 4.55 -16.39 -24.72
CA LYS A 88 4.35 -17.83 -24.89
C LYS A 88 3.07 -18.18 -25.66
N GLY A 89 2.18 -17.24 -25.72
CA GLY A 89 0.92 -17.40 -26.45
C GLY A 89 1.10 -17.07 -27.91
#